data_e7da1a3e530d120355fe0ad8f783c9d1
#
_entry.id   e7da1a3e530d120355fe0ad8f783c9d1
#
_cell.length_a   1.000
_cell.length_b   1.000
_cell.length_c   1.000
_cell.angle_alpha   90.00
_cell.angle_beta   90.00
_cell.angle_gamma   90.00
#
_symmetry.space_group_name_H-M   'P 1'
#
loop_
_entity.id
_entity.type
_entity.pdbx_description
1 polymer ?
#
loop_
_entity_poly.entity_id
_entity_poly.type
_entity_poly.pdbx_seq_one_letter_code
_entity_poly.pdbx_strand_id
1 'polypeptide(L)'
;INCGIGFSITNDTELYNYLDTMRTQPFILAMQAEGREWVTTFSEAARNSFDYVFTDAMTFLDHKGRRTHLWVNKEVIIDDEQAYMDMMLDRICSVLEEPVDMYVNSCFLPDAMSDRYDMFWTEERIDRFVNALAKSGKALEINELYHIPNKAIIQKAKAAGVKFTFGSNNITPEVGT
;
A
#
# COMPACT_ATOMS: atom_id res chain seq x y z
N ILE A 1 5.98 -5.53 -10.31
CA ILE A 1 6.31 -6.82 -9.70
C ILE A 1 6.29 -6.73 -8.18
N ASN A 2 5.74 -7.75 -7.51
CA ASN A 2 5.68 -7.82 -6.05
C ASN A 2 7.00 -8.33 -5.48
N CYS A 3 7.61 -7.55 -4.62
CA CYS A 3 8.92 -7.81 -4.02
C CYS A 3 8.83 -7.79 -2.50
N GLY A 4 9.33 -8.82 -1.85
CA GLY A 4 9.32 -8.97 -0.40
C GLY A 4 9.40 -10.43 0.04
N ILE A 5 9.56 -10.67 1.33
CA ILE A 5 9.60 -12.03 1.88
C ILE A 5 8.25 -12.73 1.65
N GLY A 6 8.28 -13.88 0.98
CA GLY A 6 7.08 -14.65 0.61
C GLY A 6 6.42 -14.22 -0.70
N PHE A 7 7.03 -13.31 -1.45
CA PHE A 7 6.59 -12.86 -2.77
C PHE A 7 7.53 -13.34 -3.88
N SER A 8 7.32 -12.87 -5.13
CA SER A 8 8.01 -13.39 -6.31
C SER A 8 9.50 -13.09 -6.34
N ILE A 9 9.93 -11.97 -5.77
CA ILE A 9 11.31 -11.53 -5.70
C ILE A 9 11.67 -11.26 -4.25
N THR A 10 12.73 -11.88 -3.77
CA THR A 10 13.09 -11.92 -2.34
C THR A 10 14.50 -11.42 -2.03
N ASN A 11 15.28 -11.04 -3.05
CA ASN A 11 16.65 -10.56 -2.90
C ASN A 11 17.10 -9.75 -4.12
N ASP A 12 18.19 -9.02 -3.98
CA ASP A 12 18.75 -8.14 -5.02
C ASP A 12 19.10 -8.89 -6.32
N THR A 13 19.62 -10.11 -6.22
CA THR A 13 20.03 -10.89 -7.41
C THR A 13 18.82 -11.21 -8.28
N GLU A 14 17.75 -11.69 -7.68
CA GLU A 14 16.48 -11.97 -8.38
C GLU A 14 15.89 -10.70 -8.97
N LEU A 15 16.00 -9.58 -8.24
CA LEU A 15 15.52 -8.28 -8.67
C LEU A 15 16.26 -7.78 -9.90
N TYR A 16 17.59 -7.86 -9.93
CA TYR A 16 18.37 -7.47 -11.10
C TYR A 16 18.11 -8.37 -12.31
N ASN A 17 17.98 -9.68 -12.12
CA ASN A 17 17.65 -10.62 -13.20
C ASN A 17 16.27 -10.28 -13.82
N TYR A 18 15.30 -9.89 -13.00
CA TYR A 18 14.00 -9.41 -13.49
C TYR A 18 14.14 -8.12 -14.28
N LEU A 19 14.86 -7.14 -13.75
CA LEU A 19 15.09 -5.85 -14.41
C LEU A 19 15.80 -6.00 -15.77
N ASP A 20 16.83 -6.84 -15.85
CA ASP A 20 17.56 -7.09 -17.10
C ASP A 20 16.65 -7.64 -18.19
N THR A 21 15.67 -8.50 -17.82
CA THR A 21 14.67 -9.01 -18.74
C THR A 21 13.67 -7.92 -19.15
N MET A 22 13.17 -7.14 -18.20
CA MET A 22 12.07 -6.20 -18.44
C MET A 22 12.53 -4.91 -19.12
N ARG A 23 13.77 -4.45 -18.93
CA ARG A 23 14.33 -3.26 -19.57
C ARG A 23 14.42 -3.35 -21.10
N THR A 24 14.30 -4.54 -21.66
CA THR A 24 14.17 -4.73 -23.11
C THR A 24 12.82 -4.27 -23.66
N GLN A 25 11.85 -4.03 -22.79
CA GLN A 25 10.48 -3.63 -23.12
C GLN A 25 10.28 -2.13 -22.87
N PRO A 26 9.41 -1.45 -23.62
CA PRO A 26 9.15 -0.02 -23.49
C PRO A 26 8.15 0.27 -22.34
N PHE A 27 8.41 -0.27 -21.16
CA PHE A 27 7.55 -0.09 -19.99
C PHE A 27 8.22 0.81 -18.93
N ILE A 28 7.41 1.50 -18.18
CA ILE A 28 7.81 2.09 -16.90
C ILE A 28 7.85 0.96 -15.89
N LEU A 29 8.98 0.76 -15.25
CA LEU A 29 9.20 -0.36 -14.33
C LEU A 29 8.93 0.07 -12.90
N ALA A 30 7.99 -0.59 -12.26
CA ALA A 30 7.61 -0.32 -10.87
C ALA A 30 7.83 -1.52 -9.96
N MET A 31 8.30 -1.26 -8.75
CA MET A 31 8.38 -2.22 -7.67
C MET A 31 7.18 -2.05 -6.73
N GLN A 32 6.37 -3.11 -6.56
CA GLN A 32 5.42 -3.20 -5.46
C GLN A 32 6.13 -3.83 -4.26
N ALA A 33 6.46 -3.02 -3.29
CA ALA A 33 7.13 -3.45 -2.07
C ALA A 33 6.12 -4.03 -1.08
N GLU A 34 6.38 -5.23 -0.59
CA GLU A 34 5.45 -5.98 0.23
C GLU A 34 6.05 -6.39 1.58
N GLY A 35 5.20 -6.36 2.62
CA GLY A 35 5.65 -6.54 3.99
C GLY A 35 6.48 -5.35 4.47
N ARG A 36 6.92 -5.37 5.72
CA ARG A 36 7.71 -4.22 6.25
C ARG A 36 9.21 -4.50 6.17
N GLU A 37 9.59 -5.74 5.98
CA GLU A 37 10.98 -6.20 5.86
C GLU A 37 11.64 -5.81 4.54
N TRP A 38 10.86 -5.45 3.53
CA TRP A 38 11.37 -5.10 2.20
C TRP A 38 12.44 -3.99 2.23
N VAL A 39 12.31 -3.04 3.15
CA VAL A 39 13.26 -1.92 3.29
C VAL A 39 14.67 -2.40 3.59
N THR A 40 14.81 -3.50 4.33
CA THR A 40 16.09 -4.11 4.68
C THR A 40 16.46 -5.32 3.82
N THR A 41 15.50 -5.88 3.11
CA THR A 41 15.70 -7.03 2.20
C THR A 41 16.42 -6.63 0.93
N PHE A 42 16.12 -5.42 0.41
CA PHE A 42 16.71 -4.91 -0.82
C PHE A 42 17.65 -3.75 -0.53
N SER A 43 18.79 -3.73 -1.21
CA SER A 43 19.71 -2.59 -1.14
C SER A 43 19.08 -1.32 -1.73
N GLU A 44 19.58 -0.17 -1.31
CA GLU A 44 19.13 1.11 -1.86
C GLU A 44 19.39 1.18 -3.38
N ALA A 45 20.52 0.67 -3.84
CA ALA A 45 20.87 0.61 -5.26
C ALA A 45 19.87 -0.23 -6.05
N ALA A 46 19.42 -1.37 -5.50
CA ALA A 46 18.43 -2.23 -6.13
C ALA A 46 17.06 -1.53 -6.21
N ARG A 47 16.61 -0.90 -5.13
CA ARG A 47 15.35 -0.13 -5.11
C ARG A 47 15.37 1.02 -6.11
N ASN A 48 16.45 1.78 -6.16
CA ASN A 48 16.63 2.92 -7.07
C ASN A 48 16.79 2.52 -8.55
N SER A 49 16.82 1.23 -8.84
CA SER A 49 16.84 0.71 -10.21
C SER A 49 15.48 0.69 -10.89
N PHE A 50 14.40 0.93 -10.15
CA PHE A 50 13.05 1.10 -10.70
C PHE A 50 12.76 2.56 -10.99
N ASP A 51 11.80 2.80 -11.90
CA ASP A 51 11.32 4.15 -12.20
C ASP A 51 10.54 4.73 -11.02
N TYR A 52 9.83 3.87 -10.26
CA TYR A 52 9.20 4.21 -8.98
C TYR A 52 8.94 2.97 -8.13
N VAL A 53 8.80 3.19 -6.83
CA VAL A 53 8.46 2.16 -5.84
C VAL A 53 7.14 2.54 -5.17
N PHE A 54 6.25 1.55 -4.99
CA PHE A 54 5.00 1.74 -4.28
C PHE A 54 4.76 0.62 -3.29
N THR A 55 3.98 0.90 -2.28
CA THR A 55 3.62 -0.07 -1.24
C THR A 55 2.26 0.23 -0.65
N ASP A 56 1.75 -0.71 0.13
CA ASP A 56 0.55 -0.58 0.93
C ASP A 56 0.78 -0.99 2.38
N ALA A 57 -0.26 -0.93 3.19
CA ALA A 57 -0.25 -1.39 4.57
C ALA A 57 -1.04 -2.70 4.76
N MET A 58 -1.24 -3.48 3.69
CA MET A 58 -2.10 -4.67 3.73
C MET A 58 -1.37 -5.92 4.21
N THR A 59 -0.03 -5.93 4.21
CA THR A 59 0.79 -7.04 4.72
C THR A 59 1.66 -6.59 5.88
N PHE A 60 1.48 -7.21 7.04
CA PHE A 60 2.23 -6.87 8.26
C PHE A 60 2.32 -8.06 9.22
N LEU A 61 3.11 -7.92 10.29
CA LEU A 61 3.09 -8.84 11.41
C LEU A 61 2.10 -8.34 12.47
N ASP A 62 1.20 -9.22 12.91
CA ASP A 62 0.27 -8.92 14.01
C ASP A 62 1.02 -8.84 15.36
N HIS A 63 0.28 -8.56 16.44
CA HIS A 63 0.83 -8.47 17.78
C HIS A 63 1.41 -9.81 18.34
N LYS A 64 1.13 -10.94 17.66
CA LYS A 64 1.68 -12.27 17.96
C LYS A 64 2.82 -12.66 17.02
N GLY A 65 3.26 -11.74 16.14
CA GLY A 65 4.31 -11.97 15.16
C GLY A 65 3.88 -12.84 13.97
N ARG A 66 2.56 -13.01 13.74
CA ARG A 66 2.05 -13.77 12.60
C ARG A 66 1.91 -12.83 11.40
N ARG A 67 2.36 -13.28 10.24
CA ARG A 67 2.14 -12.54 8.99
C ARG A 67 0.65 -12.53 8.68
N THR A 68 0.11 -11.34 8.48
CA THR A 68 -1.29 -11.10 8.17
C THR A 68 -1.39 -10.41 6.82
N HIS A 69 -2.27 -10.92 5.98
CA HIS A 69 -2.69 -10.31 4.72
C HIS A 69 -4.16 -9.88 4.87
N LEU A 70 -4.43 -8.60 4.77
CA LEU A 70 -5.79 -8.05 5.03
C LEU A 70 -6.87 -8.60 4.10
N TRP A 71 -6.49 -9.07 2.91
CA TRP A 71 -7.41 -9.70 1.95
C TRP A 71 -7.62 -11.20 2.19
N VAL A 72 -6.99 -11.79 3.21
CA VAL A 72 -7.09 -13.20 3.57
C VAL A 72 -7.85 -13.32 4.88
N ASN A 73 -9.17 -13.44 4.80
CA ASN A 73 -10.08 -13.39 5.96
C ASN A 73 -9.67 -14.27 7.14
N LYS A 74 -9.15 -15.49 6.87
CA LYS A 74 -8.69 -16.42 7.92
C LYS A 74 -7.46 -15.95 8.71
N GLU A 75 -6.72 -14.97 8.18
CA GLU A 75 -5.54 -14.40 8.83
C GLU A 75 -5.88 -13.15 9.65
N VAL A 76 -7.04 -12.55 9.39
CA VAL A 76 -7.51 -11.33 10.06
C VAL A 76 -8.24 -11.73 11.35
N ILE A 77 -7.69 -11.36 12.49
CA ILE A 77 -8.28 -11.62 13.81
C ILE A 77 -8.58 -10.28 14.46
N ILE A 78 -9.87 -10.00 14.67
CA ILE A 78 -10.38 -8.74 15.23
C ILE A 78 -11.11 -9.05 16.52
N ASP A 79 -10.48 -8.75 17.66
CA ASP A 79 -11.13 -8.88 18.98
C ASP A 79 -11.92 -7.62 19.33
N ASP A 80 -11.40 -6.44 18.97
CA ASP A 80 -12.01 -5.12 19.11
C ASP A 80 -11.78 -4.32 17.84
N GLU A 81 -12.86 -3.93 17.17
CA GLU A 81 -12.80 -3.27 15.86
C GLU A 81 -12.19 -1.86 15.93
N GLN A 82 -12.45 -1.12 17.01
CA GLN A 82 -11.90 0.22 17.15
C GLN A 82 -10.40 0.18 17.42
N ALA A 83 -9.96 -0.70 18.31
CA ALA A 83 -8.55 -0.93 18.57
C ALA A 83 -7.82 -1.47 17.33
N TYR A 84 -8.48 -2.33 16.54
CA TYR A 84 -7.94 -2.83 15.28
C TYR A 84 -7.76 -1.71 14.25
N MET A 85 -8.76 -0.83 14.12
CA MET A 85 -8.67 0.33 13.23
C MET A 85 -7.57 1.31 13.64
N ASP A 86 -7.38 1.56 14.93
CA ASP A 86 -6.30 2.41 15.42
C ASP A 86 -4.93 1.78 15.13
N MET A 87 -4.78 0.48 15.33
CA MET A 87 -3.59 -0.26 14.94
C MET A 87 -3.32 -0.18 13.43
N MET A 88 -4.35 -0.32 12.59
CA MET A 88 -4.20 -0.16 11.14
C MET A 88 -3.75 1.24 10.77
N LEU A 89 -4.32 2.28 11.37
CA LEU A 89 -3.92 3.66 11.11
C LEU A 89 -2.47 3.92 11.54
N ASP A 90 -2.02 3.35 12.66
CA ASP A 90 -0.62 3.39 13.07
C ASP A 90 0.30 2.74 12.03
N ARG A 91 -0.10 1.58 11.49
CA ARG A 91 0.62 0.90 10.40
C ARG A 91 0.69 1.75 9.14
N ILE A 92 -0.42 2.33 8.72
CA ILE A 92 -0.46 3.23 7.56
C ILE A 92 0.51 4.41 7.76
N CYS A 93 0.46 5.07 8.92
CA CYS A 93 1.37 6.18 9.21
C CYS A 93 2.84 5.75 9.19
N SER A 94 3.16 4.55 9.70
CA SER A 94 4.52 4.00 9.64
C SER A 94 4.97 3.72 8.20
N VAL A 95 4.09 3.15 7.37
CA VAL A 95 4.36 2.90 5.94
C VAL A 95 4.64 4.18 5.16
N LEU A 96 3.99 5.28 5.53
CA LEU A 96 4.25 6.59 4.91
C LEU A 96 5.65 7.15 5.23
N GLU A 97 6.39 6.58 6.15
CA GLU A 97 7.80 6.94 6.43
C GLU A 97 8.80 6.12 5.58
N GLU A 98 8.35 5.05 4.91
CA GLU A 98 9.21 4.20 4.08
C GLU A 98 9.63 4.90 2.78
N PRO A 99 10.77 4.50 2.16
CA PRO A 99 11.29 5.12 0.94
C PRO A 99 10.53 4.67 -0.31
N VAL A 100 9.26 5.08 -0.44
CA VAL A 100 8.38 4.81 -1.59
C VAL A 100 7.86 6.12 -2.18
N ASP A 101 7.45 6.07 -3.45
CA ASP A 101 6.90 7.22 -4.17
C ASP A 101 5.38 7.32 -4.02
N MET A 102 4.71 6.16 -3.87
CA MET A 102 3.25 6.10 -3.83
C MET A 102 2.76 5.15 -2.73
N TYR A 103 1.65 5.53 -2.11
CA TYR A 103 0.87 4.70 -1.21
C TYR A 103 -0.38 4.20 -1.93
N VAL A 104 -0.47 2.88 -2.12
CA VAL A 104 -1.51 2.22 -2.90
C VAL A 104 -2.44 1.37 -2.02
N ASN A 105 -3.53 0.83 -2.59
CA ASN A 105 -4.59 0.12 -1.85
C ASN A 105 -5.02 0.90 -0.60
N SER A 106 -5.03 2.21 -0.75
CA SER A 106 -5.09 3.15 0.36
C SER A 106 -6.40 3.05 1.11
N CYS A 107 -6.30 2.97 2.44
CA CYS A 107 -7.46 2.93 3.33
C CYS A 107 -8.29 1.64 3.20
N PHE A 108 -7.72 0.55 2.67
CA PHE A 108 -8.38 -0.74 2.62
C PHE A 108 -8.77 -1.22 4.02
N LEU A 109 -9.98 -1.77 4.15
CA LEU A 109 -10.44 -2.44 5.35
C LEU A 109 -10.72 -3.92 5.05
N PRO A 110 -10.43 -4.83 6.00
CA PRO A 110 -10.77 -6.24 5.84
C PRO A 110 -12.29 -6.43 5.74
N ASP A 111 -12.73 -7.51 5.11
CA ASP A 111 -14.14 -7.81 4.84
C ASP A 111 -15.04 -7.67 6.07
N ALA A 112 -14.56 -8.06 7.24
CA ALA A 112 -15.31 -7.94 8.50
C ALA A 112 -15.69 -6.49 8.87
N MET A 113 -15.02 -5.49 8.28
CA MET A 113 -15.19 -4.07 8.58
C MET A 113 -15.62 -3.25 7.36
N SER A 114 -15.46 -3.76 6.15
CA SER A 114 -15.56 -3.00 4.90
C SER A 114 -16.96 -2.45 4.62
N ASP A 115 -18.02 -3.12 5.01
CA ASP A 115 -19.43 -2.69 4.87
C ASP A 115 -19.80 -1.51 5.78
N ARG A 116 -18.95 -1.24 6.79
CA ARG A 116 -19.09 -0.11 7.72
C ARG A 116 -17.94 0.89 7.60
N TYR A 117 -17.39 1.03 6.42
CA TYR A 117 -16.19 1.80 6.10
C TYR A 117 -16.20 3.21 6.70
N ASP A 118 -17.28 3.99 6.48
CA ASP A 118 -17.38 5.37 6.96
C ASP A 118 -17.48 5.48 8.50
N MET A 119 -17.91 4.41 9.19
CA MET A 119 -17.92 4.37 10.65
C MET A 119 -16.49 4.26 11.23
N PHE A 120 -15.60 3.58 10.53
CA PHE A 120 -14.21 3.42 10.97
C PHE A 120 -13.32 4.58 10.53
N TRP A 121 -13.55 5.13 9.35
CA TRP A 121 -12.87 6.32 8.86
C TRP A 121 -13.54 7.60 9.37
N THR A 122 -13.45 7.81 10.70
CA THR A 122 -13.94 9.03 11.35
C THR A 122 -13.16 10.27 10.88
N GLU A 123 -13.72 11.45 11.11
CA GLU A 123 -13.06 12.71 10.73
C GLU A 123 -11.66 12.84 11.35
N GLU A 124 -11.50 12.48 12.61
CA GLU A 124 -10.21 12.52 13.32
C GLU A 124 -9.19 11.57 12.67
N ARG A 125 -9.58 10.33 12.32
CA ARG A 125 -8.70 9.36 11.66
C ARG A 125 -8.33 9.82 10.25
N ILE A 126 -9.27 10.39 9.52
CA ILE A 126 -9.03 10.97 8.20
C ILE A 126 -8.02 12.12 8.31
N ASP A 127 -8.20 13.02 9.27
CA ASP A 127 -7.27 14.13 9.47
C ASP A 127 -5.87 13.65 9.82
N ARG A 128 -5.75 12.68 10.71
CA ARG A 128 -4.46 12.07 11.05
C ARG A 128 -3.78 11.44 9.83
N PHE A 129 -4.52 10.64 9.04
CA PHE A 129 -4.01 10.02 7.82
C PHE A 129 -3.56 11.07 6.80
N VAL A 130 -4.42 12.04 6.47
CA VAL A 130 -4.14 13.06 5.47
C VAL A 130 -2.95 13.94 5.87
N ASN A 131 -2.82 14.29 7.15
CA ASN A 131 -1.66 15.04 7.64
C ASN A 131 -0.36 14.24 7.50
N ALA A 132 -0.37 12.96 7.84
CA ALA A 132 0.79 12.09 7.66
C ALA A 132 1.17 11.95 6.17
N LEU A 133 0.17 11.74 5.32
CA LEU A 133 0.35 11.61 3.88
C LEU A 133 0.90 12.91 3.25
N ALA A 134 0.33 14.06 3.55
CA ALA A 134 0.81 15.35 3.06
C ALA A 134 2.26 15.62 3.50
N LYS A 135 2.60 15.30 4.75
CA LYS A 135 3.96 15.41 5.28
C LYS A 135 4.94 14.49 4.56
N SER A 136 4.50 13.29 4.19
CA SER A 136 5.36 12.29 3.50
C SER A 136 5.73 12.69 2.07
N GLY A 137 4.94 13.55 1.42
CA GLY A 137 5.11 13.96 0.03
C GLY A 137 4.75 12.87 -1.01
N LYS A 138 4.23 11.72 -0.56
CA LYS A 138 3.87 10.59 -1.43
C LYS A 138 2.57 10.85 -2.18
N ALA A 139 2.45 10.21 -3.35
CA ALA A 139 1.18 10.19 -4.07
C ALA A 139 0.22 9.15 -3.46
N LEU A 140 -1.07 9.44 -3.52
CA LEU A 140 -2.15 8.59 -3.06
C LEU A 140 -2.84 7.92 -4.23
N GLU A 141 -2.97 6.59 -4.19
CA GLU A 141 -3.76 5.88 -5.19
C GLU A 141 -5.26 6.05 -4.93
N ILE A 142 -5.99 6.32 -6.01
CA ILE A 142 -7.44 6.09 -6.08
C ILE A 142 -7.62 4.74 -6.77
N ASN A 143 -8.12 3.76 -6.03
CA ASN A 143 -8.26 2.38 -6.48
C ASN A 143 -9.68 2.14 -7.00
N GLU A 144 -9.79 1.75 -8.27
CA GLU A 144 -11.07 1.56 -8.94
C GLU A 144 -11.78 0.30 -8.45
N LEU A 145 -11.05 -0.80 -8.28
CA LEU A 145 -11.65 -2.09 -7.93
C LEU A 145 -12.36 -2.05 -6.56
N TYR A 146 -11.70 -1.45 -5.58
CA TYR A 146 -12.21 -1.38 -4.21
C TYR A 146 -12.98 -0.09 -3.92
N HIS A 147 -13.02 0.86 -4.86
CA HIS A 147 -13.62 2.19 -4.68
C HIS A 147 -13.08 2.94 -3.44
N ILE A 148 -11.77 2.83 -3.20
CA ILE A 148 -11.06 3.45 -2.08
C ILE A 148 -9.95 4.41 -2.58
N PRO A 149 -9.59 5.41 -1.75
CA PRO A 149 -10.28 5.85 -0.53
C PRO A 149 -11.63 6.51 -0.83
N ASN A 150 -12.46 6.72 0.20
CA ASN A 150 -13.75 7.38 0.02
C ASN A 150 -13.60 8.86 -0.37
N LYS A 151 -14.73 9.46 -0.79
CA LYS A 151 -14.76 10.86 -1.26
C LYS A 151 -14.25 11.86 -0.21
N ALA A 152 -14.54 11.64 1.07
CA ALA A 152 -14.13 12.56 2.14
C ALA A 152 -12.61 12.61 2.26
N ILE A 153 -11.94 11.45 2.22
CA ILE A 153 -10.48 11.34 2.23
C ILE A 153 -9.88 12.00 1.00
N ILE A 154 -10.42 11.73 -0.20
CA ILE A 154 -9.93 12.34 -1.45
C ILE A 154 -10.02 13.87 -1.38
N GLN A 155 -11.14 14.42 -0.91
CA GLN A 155 -11.32 15.87 -0.82
C GLN A 155 -10.35 16.51 0.17
N LYS A 156 -10.16 15.91 1.36
CA LYS A 156 -9.21 16.41 2.36
C LYS A 156 -7.77 16.30 1.87
N ALA A 157 -7.38 15.17 1.26
CA ALA A 157 -6.05 14.97 0.69
C ALA A 157 -5.75 15.99 -0.42
N LYS A 158 -6.73 16.25 -1.31
CA LYS A 158 -6.62 17.29 -2.34
C LYS A 158 -6.43 18.66 -1.74
N ALA A 159 -7.20 19.03 -0.72
CA ALA A 159 -7.06 20.30 -0.02
C ALA A 159 -5.70 20.45 0.65
N ALA A 160 -5.10 19.36 1.11
CA ALA A 160 -3.75 19.31 1.68
C ALA A 160 -2.62 19.27 0.64
N GLY A 161 -2.93 19.33 -0.68
CA GLY A 161 -1.94 19.35 -1.76
C GLY A 161 -1.36 18.00 -2.13
N VAL A 162 -1.96 16.90 -1.68
CA VAL A 162 -1.54 15.53 -2.03
C VAL A 162 -1.74 15.29 -3.53
N LYS A 163 -0.76 14.65 -4.16
CA LYS A 163 -0.86 14.17 -5.56
C LYS A 163 -1.59 12.84 -5.61
N PHE A 164 -2.25 12.56 -6.73
CA PHE A 164 -3.00 11.32 -6.92
C PHE A 164 -2.47 10.49 -8.08
N THR A 165 -2.61 9.19 -7.94
CA THR A 165 -2.50 8.21 -9.03
C THR A 165 -3.80 7.41 -9.12
N PHE A 166 -3.97 6.65 -10.21
CA PHE A 166 -5.14 5.81 -10.40
C PHE A 166 -4.68 4.37 -10.62
N GLY A 167 -5.30 3.44 -9.91
CA GLY A 167 -5.05 2.01 -10.03
C GLY A 167 -6.34 1.25 -10.30
N SER A 168 -6.33 0.34 -11.27
CA SER A 168 -7.46 -0.53 -11.60
C SER A 168 -7.45 -1.85 -10.84
N ASN A 169 -6.32 -2.23 -10.25
CA ASN A 169 -6.07 -3.59 -9.71
C ASN A 169 -6.42 -4.71 -10.71
N ASN A 170 -6.19 -4.45 -11.98
CA ASN A 170 -6.61 -5.33 -13.06
C ASN A 170 -5.77 -6.62 -13.06
N ILE A 171 -6.44 -7.76 -13.11
CA ILE A 171 -5.82 -9.10 -13.19
C ILE A 171 -5.97 -9.73 -14.59
N THR A 172 -6.57 -9.01 -15.52
CA THR A 172 -6.75 -9.42 -16.92
C THR A 172 -6.09 -8.40 -17.86
N PRO A 173 -5.83 -8.75 -19.14
CA PRO A 173 -5.27 -7.80 -20.11
C PRO A 173 -6.28 -6.72 -20.54
N GLU A 174 -7.52 -6.79 -20.13
CA GLU A 174 -8.57 -5.81 -20.43
C GLU A 174 -8.48 -4.66 -19.44
N VAL A 175 -7.76 -3.61 -19.82
CA VAL A 175 -7.58 -2.39 -19.02
C VAL A 175 -8.34 -1.22 -19.66
N GLY A 176 -9.10 -0.49 -18.86
CA GLY A 176 -9.69 0.79 -19.27
C GLY A 176 -10.94 0.64 -20.13
N THR A 177 -11.77 -0.37 -19.90
CA THR A 177 -13.11 -0.51 -20.51
C THR A 177 -14.17 0.20 -19.69
#